data_2cd7dd1531e30181525100727d54c4fe
#
_entry.id   2cd7dd1531e30181525100727d54c4fe
#
_cell.length_a   1.000
_cell.length_b   1.000
_cell.length_c   1.000
_cell.angle_alpha   90.00
_cell.angle_beta   90.00
_cell.angle_gamma   90.00
#
_symmetry.space_group_name_H-M   'P 1'
#
loop_
_entity.id
_entity.type
_entity.pdbx_description
1 polymer ?
#
loop_
_entity_poly.entity_id
_entity_poly.type
_entity_poly.pdbx_seq_one_letter_code
_entity_poly.pdbx_strand_id
1 'polypeptide(L)'
;ALMAYATESNMIVTFLYMVICAPILEEYIFRKLIVDRTLKYGQGVAIILSGLMFGLFHGNLNQFAYAMLLGMFLAFLYVKTGNLKITIGLHMCINFMGAVVYCY
;
A
#
# COMPACT_ATOMS: atom_id res chain seq x y z
N ALA A 1 -18.88 -8.35 -19.50
CA ALA A 1 -17.94 -9.47 -19.61
C ALA A 1 -17.17 -9.65 -18.30
N LEU A 2 -16.62 -8.59 -17.74
CA LEU A 2 -15.93 -8.68 -16.45
C LEU A 2 -16.88 -9.09 -15.32
N MET A 3 -18.08 -8.57 -15.36
CA MET A 3 -19.08 -8.91 -14.34
C MET A 3 -19.51 -10.38 -14.41
N ALA A 4 -19.48 -10.95 -15.61
CA ALA A 4 -19.85 -12.36 -15.79
C ALA A 4 -18.81 -13.29 -15.17
N TYR A 5 -17.57 -12.83 -15.03
CA TYR A 5 -16.53 -13.62 -14.38
C TYR A 5 -16.44 -13.38 -12.88
N ALA A 6 -17.22 -12.44 -12.34
CA ALA A 6 -17.23 -12.16 -10.92
C ALA A 6 -18.08 -13.19 -10.18
N THR A 7 -17.72 -14.46 -10.31
CA THR A 7 -18.31 -15.53 -9.51
C THR A 7 -17.82 -15.40 -8.07
N GLU A 8 -18.46 -16.07 -7.15
CA GLU A 8 -18.05 -16.03 -5.74
C GLU A 8 -16.60 -16.43 -5.57
N SER A 9 -16.11 -17.45 -6.30
CA SER A 9 -14.71 -17.88 -6.20
C SER A 9 -13.77 -16.81 -6.76
N ASN A 10 -14.15 -16.10 -7.84
CA ASN A 10 -13.34 -15.02 -8.38
C ASN A 10 -13.31 -13.82 -7.43
N MET A 11 -14.40 -13.54 -6.75
CA MET A 11 -14.45 -12.48 -5.74
C MET A 11 -13.55 -12.81 -4.55
N ILE A 12 -13.53 -14.07 -4.12
CA ILE A 12 -12.67 -14.51 -3.03
C ILE A 12 -11.20 -14.38 -3.44
N VAL A 13 -10.85 -14.82 -4.65
CA VAL A 13 -9.47 -14.70 -5.16
C VAL A 13 -9.06 -13.24 -5.24
N THR A 14 -9.92 -12.38 -5.78
CA THR A 14 -9.66 -10.95 -5.88
C THR A 14 -9.45 -10.33 -4.49
N PHE A 15 -10.31 -10.69 -3.54
CA PHE A 15 -10.22 -10.20 -2.17
C PHE A 15 -8.88 -10.60 -1.54
N LEU A 16 -8.50 -11.87 -1.67
CA LEU A 16 -7.24 -12.35 -1.10
C LEU A 16 -6.05 -11.65 -1.73
N TYR A 17 -6.10 -11.44 -3.05
CA TYR A 17 -5.02 -10.71 -3.72
C TYR A 17 -4.91 -9.27 -3.19
N MET A 18 -6.02 -8.54 -3.11
CA MET A 18 -6.01 -7.14 -2.69
C MET A 18 -5.63 -6.97 -1.23
N VAL A 19 -6.00 -7.92 -0.38
CA VAL A 19 -5.79 -7.79 1.07
C VAL A 19 -4.44 -8.36 1.50
N ILE A 20 -3.95 -9.40 0.82
CA ILE A 20 -2.74 -10.10 1.24
C ILE A 20 -1.58 -9.88 0.27
N CYS A 21 -1.77 -10.25 -0.99
CA CYS A 21 -0.65 -10.25 -1.96
C CYS A 21 -0.22 -8.84 -2.35
N ALA A 22 -1.17 -7.98 -2.69
CA ALA A 22 -0.85 -6.62 -3.13
C ALA A 22 -0.15 -5.82 -2.04
N PRO A 23 -0.62 -5.81 -0.77
CA PRO A 23 0.11 -5.12 0.29
C PRO A 23 1.53 -5.61 0.48
N ILE A 24 1.77 -6.92 0.39
CA ILE A 24 3.13 -7.45 0.52
C ILE A 24 4.03 -6.91 -0.58
N LEU A 25 3.57 -6.97 -1.83
CA LEU A 25 4.35 -6.49 -2.97
C LEU A 25 4.56 -4.98 -2.91
N GLU A 26 3.52 -4.22 -2.59
CA GLU A 26 3.59 -2.76 -2.54
C GLU A 26 4.51 -2.29 -1.44
N GLU A 27 4.42 -2.88 -0.24
CA GLU A 27 5.30 -2.49 0.85
C GLU A 27 6.74 -2.88 0.56
N TYR A 28 6.96 -4.02 -0.08
CA TYR A 28 8.33 -4.39 -0.47
C TYR A 28 8.91 -3.36 -1.43
N ILE A 29 8.15 -2.93 -2.43
CA ILE A 29 8.64 -1.97 -3.43
C ILE A 29 8.80 -0.59 -2.82
N PHE A 30 7.74 -0.05 -2.20
CA PHE A 30 7.70 1.35 -1.80
C PHE A 30 8.43 1.61 -0.48
N ARG A 31 8.55 0.62 0.40
CA ARG A 31 9.29 0.79 1.66
C ARG A 31 10.67 0.18 1.57
N LYS A 32 10.75 -1.12 1.33
CA LYS A 32 12.05 -1.79 1.33
C LYS A 32 12.98 -1.25 0.26
N LEU A 33 12.52 -1.22 -0.99
CA LEU A 33 13.40 -0.82 -2.07
C LEU A 33 13.61 0.69 -2.13
N ILE A 34 12.53 1.47 -2.07
CA ILE A 34 12.63 2.93 -2.23
C ILE A 34 13.22 3.58 -0.99
N VAL A 35 12.68 3.27 0.19
CA VAL A 35 13.15 3.90 1.43
C VAL A 35 14.61 3.53 1.70
N ASP A 36 14.96 2.25 1.61
CA ASP A 36 16.33 1.82 1.90
C ASP A 36 17.33 2.49 0.98
N ARG A 37 16.97 2.72 -0.29
CA ARG A 37 17.86 3.35 -1.26
C ARG A 37 17.94 4.86 -1.12
N THR A 38 16.97 5.50 -0.49
CA THR A 38 16.90 6.95 -0.39
C THR A 38 17.21 7.48 1.00
N LEU A 39 17.33 6.60 2.01
CA LEU A 39 17.67 7.01 3.38
C LEU A 39 18.97 7.79 3.45
N LYS A 40 19.93 7.53 2.57
CA LYS A 40 21.19 8.26 2.52
C LYS A 40 21.01 9.75 2.24
N TYR A 41 19.87 10.14 1.68
CA TYR A 41 19.54 11.54 1.44
C TYR A 41 18.75 12.18 2.57
N GLY A 42 18.47 11.43 3.64
CA GLY A 42 17.72 11.89 4.80
C GLY A 42 16.40 11.17 4.95
N GLN A 43 15.93 11.06 6.20
CA GLN A 43 14.67 10.38 6.49
C GLN A 43 13.48 11.09 5.84
N GLY A 44 13.47 12.44 5.88
CA GLY A 44 12.41 13.22 5.28
C GLY A 44 12.27 12.97 3.79
N VAL A 45 13.41 12.94 3.09
CA VAL A 45 13.43 12.67 1.65
C VAL A 45 12.88 11.28 1.36
N ALA A 46 13.32 10.29 2.11
CA ALA A 46 12.87 8.91 1.90
C ALA A 46 11.36 8.77 2.13
N ILE A 47 10.85 9.39 3.19
CA ILE A 47 9.42 9.33 3.53
C ILE A 47 8.58 10.02 2.46
N ILE A 48 8.96 11.23 2.08
CA ILE A 48 8.22 11.99 1.09
C ILE A 48 8.24 11.29 -0.27
N LEU A 49 9.40 10.82 -0.68
CA LEU A 49 9.55 10.16 -1.98
C LEU A 49 8.75 8.86 -2.02
N SER A 50 8.84 8.05 -0.96
CA SER A 50 8.07 6.80 -0.87
C SER A 50 6.58 7.07 -0.93
N GLY A 51 6.09 8.06 -0.18
CA GLY A 51 4.68 8.41 -0.18
C GLY A 51 4.22 8.97 -1.52
N LEU A 52 5.02 9.85 -2.12
CA LEU A 52 4.69 10.42 -3.42
C LEU A 52 4.57 9.35 -4.50
N MET A 53 5.54 8.45 -4.56
CA MET A 53 5.54 7.36 -5.54
C MET A 53 4.35 6.43 -5.31
N PHE A 54 4.05 6.14 -4.05
CA PHE A 54 2.90 5.31 -3.70
C PHE A 54 1.59 5.96 -4.15
N GLY A 55 1.46 7.28 -3.95
CA GLY A 55 0.29 8.03 -4.41
C GLY A 55 0.16 8.01 -5.92
N LEU A 56 1.26 8.25 -6.62
CA LEU A 56 1.27 8.25 -8.08
C LEU A 56 0.93 6.87 -8.65
N PHE A 57 1.33 5.81 -7.97
CA PHE A 57 1.06 4.44 -8.39
C PHE A 57 -0.43 4.17 -8.52
N HIS A 58 -1.26 4.84 -7.73
CA HIS A 58 -2.72 4.62 -7.76
C HIS A 58 -3.39 5.19 -9.01
N GLY A 59 -2.76 6.08 -9.73
CA GLY A 59 -3.15 6.45 -11.08
C GLY A 59 -4.34 7.37 -11.23
N ASN A 60 -4.89 7.94 -10.14
CA ASN A 60 -5.97 8.93 -10.26
C ASN A 60 -5.88 9.98 -9.14
N LEU A 61 -6.38 11.17 -9.45
CA LEU A 61 -6.28 12.30 -8.55
C LEU A 61 -7.11 12.14 -7.28
N ASN A 62 -8.23 11.43 -7.36
CA ASN A 62 -9.10 11.25 -6.19
C ASN A 62 -8.42 10.44 -5.11
N GLN A 63 -7.60 9.48 -5.48
CA GLN A 63 -6.89 8.64 -4.53
C GLN A 63 -5.48 9.13 -4.22
N PHE A 64 -4.94 10.03 -5.06
CA PHE A 64 -3.55 10.45 -4.94
C PHE A 64 -3.23 11.02 -3.56
N ALA A 65 -3.99 11.99 -3.09
CA ALA A 65 -3.71 12.66 -1.82
C ALA A 65 -3.80 11.68 -0.65
N TYR A 66 -4.84 10.88 -0.62
CA TYR A 66 -5.03 9.88 0.43
C TYR A 66 -3.89 8.85 0.41
N ALA A 67 -3.59 8.30 -0.76
CA ALA A 67 -2.56 7.29 -0.89
C ALA A 67 -1.17 7.86 -0.57
N MET A 68 -0.91 9.10 -0.97
CA MET A 68 0.37 9.75 -0.65
C MET A 68 0.54 9.91 0.86
N LEU A 69 -0.49 10.42 1.56
CA LEU A 69 -0.42 10.60 3.00
C LEU A 69 -0.29 9.26 3.73
N LEU A 70 -1.06 8.25 3.31
CA LEU A 70 -0.95 6.93 3.88
C LEU A 70 0.43 6.34 3.63
N GLY A 71 0.95 6.50 2.41
CA GLY A 71 2.28 6.03 2.06
C GLY A 71 3.37 6.69 2.88
N MET A 72 3.25 8.00 3.14
CA MET A 72 4.19 8.70 4.00
C MET A 72 4.13 8.18 5.44
N PHE A 73 2.93 7.93 5.95
CA PHE A 73 2.77 7.38 7.29
C PHE A 73 3.42 6.00 7.41
N LEU A 74 3.16 5.11 6.45
CA LEU A 74 3.76 3.79 6.45
C LEU A 74 5.28 3.85 6.29
N ALA A 75 5.78 4.76 5.45
CA ALA A 75 7.21 4.95 5.30
C ALA A 75 7.85 5.46 6.60
N PHE A 76 7.17 6.37 7.29
CA PHE A 76 7.61 6.85 8.60
C PHE A 76 7.74 5.69 9.60
N LEU A 77 6.72 4.84 9.66
CA LEU A 77 6.75 3.67 10.54
C LEU A 77 7.89 2.72 10.17
N TYR A 78 8.11 2.51 8.87
CA TYR A 78 9.20 1.65 8.42
C TYR A 78 10.56 2.21 8.83
N VAL A 79 10.76 3.53 8.66
CA VAL A 79 12.02 4.16 9.07
C VAL A 79 12.23 4.02 10.59
N LYS A 80 11.17 4.20 11.38
CA LYS A 80 11.28 4.17 12.84
C LYS A 80 11.44 2.76 13.40
N THR A 81 10.78 1.77 12.80
CA THR A 81 10.78 0.41 13.32
C THR A 81 11.82 -0.49 12.65
N GLY A 82 12.19 -0.18 11.43
CA GLY A 82 13.05 -1.03 10.62
C GLY A 82 12.42 -2.37 10.29
N ASN A 83 11.11 -2.51 10.45
CA ASN A 83 10.43 -3.79 10.33
C ASN A 83 9.32 -3.71 9.29
N LEU A 84 9.58 -4.32 8.13
CA LEU A 84 8.63 -4.33 7.03
C LEU A 84 7.33 -5.06 7.38
N LYS A 85 7.39 -6.03 8.28
CA LYS A 85 6.20 -6.80 8.69
C LYS A 85 5.14 -5.90 9.31
N ILE A 86 5.55 -4.86 10.03
CA ILE A 86 4.62 -3.92 10.65
C ILE A 86 3.85 -3.15 9.58
N THR A 87 4.54 -2.61 8.58
CA THR A 87 3.88 -1.86 7.51
C THR A 87 3.03 -2.76 6.65
N ILE A 88 3.49 -3.98 6.36
CA ILE A 88 2.69 -4.96 5.63
C ILE A 88 1.40 -5.26 6.40
N GLY A 89 1.50 -5.54 7.69
CA GLY A 89 0.34 -5.86 8.51
C GLY A 89 -0.68 -4.72 8.56
N LEU A 90 -0.21 -3.49 8.75
CA LEU A 90 -1.08 -2.32 8.75
C LEU A 90 -1.72 -2.10 7.38
N HIS A 91 -0.96 -2.26 6.31
CA HIS A 91 -1.49 -2.09 4.97
C HIS A 91 -2.58 -3.14 4.68
N MET A 92 -2.34 -4.39 5.10
CA MET A 92 -3.36 -5.44 4.99
C MET A 92 -4.64 -5.07 5.76
N CYS A 93 -4.50 -4.57 6.97
CA CYS A 93 -5.65 -4.16 7.78
C CYS A 93 -6.44 -3.04 7.10
N ILE A 94 -5.75 -2.05 6.56
CA ILE A 94 -6.38 -0.93 5.89
C ILE A 94 -7.13 -1.41 4.64
N ASN A 95 -6.51 -2.26 3.85
CA ASN A 95 -7.15 -2.81 2.66
C ASN A 95 -8.35 -3.70 3.01
N PHE A 96 -8.22 -4.48 4.08
CA PHE A 96 -9.33 -5.32 4.55
C PHE A 96 -10.51 -4.44 4.98
N MET A 97 -10.26 -3.41 5.77
CA MET A 97 -11.31 -2.50 6.21
C MET A 97 -11.96 -1.78 5.03
N GLY A 98 -11.17 -1.33 4.08
CA GLY A 98 -11.68 -0.71 2.87
C GLY A 98 -12.54 -1.64 2.05
N ALA A 99 -12.12 -2.89 1.91
CA ALA A 99 -12.90 -3.89 1.17
C ALA A 99 -14.24 -4.19 1.85
N VAL A 100 -14.22 -4.30 3.19
CA VAL A 100 -15.46 -4.56 3.95
C VAL A 100 -16.42 -3.38 3.81
N VAL A 101 -15.93 -2.16 3.96
CA VAL A 101 -16.76 -0.96 3.82
C VAL A 101 -17.32 -0.86 2.40
N TYR A 102 -16.48 -1.14 1.40
CA TYR A 102 -16.90 -1.05 0.00
C TYR A 102 -17.98 -2.05 -0.35
N CYS A 103 -17.93 -3.26 0.25
CA CYS A 103 -18.93 -4.30 -0.02
C CYS A 103 -20.27 -4.01 0.65
N TYR A 104 -20.33 -3.08 1.58
CA TYR A 104 -21.57 -2.63 2.19
C TYR A 104 -22.13 -1.45 1.42
#